data_4db4467ff1294ea1b83e647057889251
#
_entry.id   4db4467ff1294ea1b83e647057889251
#
_cell.length_a   1.000
_cell.length_b   1.000
_cell.length_c   1.000
_cell.angle_alpha   90.00
_cell.angle_beta   90.00
_cell.angle_gamma   90.00
#
_symmetry.space_group_name_H-M   'P 1'
#
loop_
_entity.id
_entity.type
_entity.pdbx_description
1 polymer ?
#
loop_
_entity_poly.entity_id
_entity_poly.type
_entity_poly.pdbx_seq_one_letter_code
_entity_poly.pdbx_strand_id
1 'polypeptide(L)'
;GKPAVMLTKGDIFMSAQRGASARHVPHLRFVKCTLQDLSFVPALDEALINDTIRPAVVPVVDQLIDGLLRPLTEEEKATPEVAANQYARETFTGTLDEVNDHFYRRGWNNGLPIVPPTAEAVAEMLTGTDYPRDYVVAELPPMLGKATVEKIAVNAVMAGCLPTYLPVLIAAVKGMVDPVIHLVGWTCSVAGFAPITMINGPIRRDIGLNCGNNLLSGYNKPNAAIARALALITMNISGCRPTLEDNAYTGHEARFGVCFGEDEENSPWKPFHTEFGLDEKDSAVTLAWSHHRSFVIGGK
;
A
#
# COMPACT_ATOMS: atom_id res chain seq x y z
N GLY A 1 -11.36 23.13 13.24
CA GLY A 1 -11.88 21.93 12.58
C GLY A 1 -13.29 21.58 13.08
N LYS A 2 -13.97 20.66 12.40
CA LYS A 2 -15.26 20.13 12.89
C LYS A 2 -14.98 19.05 13.92
N PRO A 3 -15.78 18.90 14.99
CA PRO A 3 -15.68 17.78 15.90
C PRO A 3 -15.85 16.46 15.15
N ALA A 4 -15.02 15.48 15.49
CA ALA A 4 -15.10 14.14 14.93
C ALA A 4 -14.97 13.12 16.04
N VAL A 5 -15.71 12.02 15.91
CA VAL A 5 -15.67 10.88 16.84
C VAL A 5 -15.53 9.61 16.02
N MET A 6 -14.64 8.74 16.44
CA MET A 6 -14.48 7.42 15.84
C MET A 6 -15.15 6.36 16.73
N LEU A 7 -16.17 5.69 16.21
CA LEU A 7 -16.71 4.49 16.83
C LEU A 7 -15.82 3.30 16.46
N THR A 8 -15.30 2.60 17.46
CA THR A 8 -14.45 1.43 17.23
C THR A 8 -14.93 0.23 18.02
N LYS A 9 -14.80 -0.95 17.45
CA LYS A 9 -14.97 -2.19 18.21
C LYS A 9 -13.76 -2.47 19.10
N GLY A 10 -13.97 -3.27 20.15
CA GLY A 10 -13.03 -3.42 21.24
C GLY A 10 -11.65 -3.92 20.86
N ASP A 11 -11.58 -4.86 19.93
CA ASP A 11 -10.35 -5.51 19.49
C ASP A 11 -9.43 -4.61 18.64
N ILE A 12 -9.99 -3.66 17.89
CA ILE A 12 -9.22 -2.72 17.07
C ILE A 12 -9.02 -1.35 17.72
N PHE A 13 -9.56 -1.12 18.93
CA PHE A 13 -9.51 0.18 19.62
C PHE A 13 -8.06 0.69 19.79
N MET A 14 -7.15 -0.16 20.25
CA MET A 14 -5.74 0.21 20.43
C MET A 14 -5.03 0.52 19.12
N SER A 15 -5.35 -0.23 18.06
CA SER A 15 -4.83 0.04 16.71
C SER A 15 -5.31 1.38 16.17
N ALA A 16 -6.61 1.70 16.36
CA ALA A 16 -7.17 2.98 15.95
C ALA A 16 -6.51 4.16 16.68
N GLN A 17 -6.27 4.04 17.98
CA GLN A 17 -5.55 5.07 18.77
C GLN A 17 -4.10 5.24 18.31
N ARG A 18 -3.37 4.13 18.07
CA ARG A 18 -2.00 4.19 17.53
C ARG A 18 -1.97 4.86 16.15
N GLY A 19 -2.91 4.49 15.27
CA GLY A 19 -3.06 5.09 13.95
C GLY A 19 -3.36 6.59 14.00
N ALA A 20 -4.19 7.05 14.94
CA ALA A 20 -4.46 8.48 15.16
C ALA A 20 -3.22 9.22 15.63
N SER A 21 -2.48 8.65 16.59
CA SER A 21 -1.22 9.22 17.09
C SER A 21 -0.16 9.32 15.99
N ALA A 22 -0.02 8.26 15.17
CA ALA A 22 0.91 8.23 14.04
C ALA A 22 0.57 9.26 12.96
N ARG A 23 -0.70 9.66 12.85
CA ARG A 23 -1.18 10.70 11.92
C ARG A 23 -1.25 12.10 12.54
N HIS A 24 -0.59 12.29 13.67
CA HIS A 24 -0.59 13.55 14.38
C HIS A 24 -1.97 14.08 14.79
N VAL A 25 -2.90 13.18 15.09
CA VAL A 25 -4.22 13.49 15.68
C VAL A 25 -4.46 12.69 16.95
N PRO A 26 -3.53 12.76 17.95
CA PRO A 26 -3.57 11.91 19.15
C PRO A 26 -4.81 12.17 20.00
N HIS A 27 -5.41 13.34 19.87
CA HIS A 27 -6.60 13.77 20.63
C HIS A 27 -7.92 13.50 19.90
N LEU A 28 -7.90 12.68 18.82
CA LEU A 28 -9.13 12.22 18.19
C LEU A 28 -10.00 11.49 19.22
N ARG A 29 -11.26 11.84 19.27
CA ARG A 29 -12.23 11.22 20.19
C ARG A 29 -12.59 9.81 19.73
N PHE A 30 -12.56 8.87 20.66
CA PHE A 30 -12.90 7.48 20.40
C PHE A 30 -14.02 7.03 21.32
N VAL A 31 -14.97 6.31 20.77
CA VAL A 31 -16.00 5.57 21.52
C VAL A 31 -15.85 4.09 21.21
N LYS A 32 -15.67 3.30 22.26
CA LYS A 32 -15.51 1.86 22.16
C LYS A 32 -16.84 1.15 22.30
N CYS A 33 -17.21 0.33 21.32
CA CYS A 33 -18.38 -0.55 21.41
C CYS A 33 -17.95 -2.03 21.56
N THR A 34 -18.89 -2.85 22.02
CA THR A 34 -18.69 -4.30 22.25
C THR A 34 -19.10 -5.15 21.06
N LEU A 35 -19.28 -4.52 19.88
CA LEU A 35 -19.70 -5.21 18.67
C LEU A 35 -18.71 -6.33 18.33
N GLN A 36 -19.23 -7.54 18.09
CA GLN A 36 -18.46 -8.68 17.63
C GLN A 36 -18.09 -8.52 16.14
N ASP A 37 -17.15 -9.34 15.67
CA ASP A 37 -16.78 -9.33 14.27
C ASP A 37 -17.90 -9.89 13.40
N LEU A 38 -18.40 -9.06 12.49
CA LEU A 38 -19.46 -9.41 11.55
C LEU A 38 -18.94 -9.78 10.16
N SER A 39 -17.62 -9.92 9.99
CA SER A 39 -17.00 -10.18 8.69
C SER A 39 -17.46 -11.46 8.00
N PHE A 40 -17.99 -12.41 8.77
CA PHE A 40 -18.45 -13.72 8.27
C PHE A 40 -19.97 -13.88 8.29
N VAL A 41 -20.71 -12.80 8.48
CA VAL A 41 -22.17 -12.84 8.48
C VAL A 41 -22.68 -12.76 7.04
N PRO A 42 -23.43 -13.75 6.56
CA PRO A 42 -23.85 -13.82 5.14
C PRO A 42 -24.82 -12.72 4.73
N ALA A 43 -25.58 -12.17 5.66
CA ALA A 43 -26.49 -11.04 5.41
C ALA A 43 -26.78 -10.28 6.71
N LEU A 44 -27.04 -8.97 6.57
CA LEU A 44 -27.65 -8.17 7.63
C LEU A 44 -29.16 -8.43 7.63
N ASP A 45 -29.62 -9.24 8.58
CA ASP A 45 -31.04 -9.46 8.81
C ASP A 45 -31.54 -8.75 10.07
N GLU A 46 -32.85 -8.76 10.29
CA GLU A 46 -33.46 -8.09 11.42
C GLU A 46 -33.08 -8.72 12.76
N ALA A 47 -32.86 -10.02 12.81
CA ALA A 47 -32.43 -10.73 14.01
C ALA A 47 -31.00 -10.30 14.40
N LEU A 48 -30.08 -10.29 13.47
CA LEU A 48 -28.70 -9.82 13.70
C LEU A 48 -28.68 -8.36 14.19
N ILE A 49 -29.49 -7.50 13.57
CA ILE A 49 -29.59 -6.09 13.98
C ILE A 49 -30.08 -5.98 15.43
N ASN A 50 -31.13 -6.69 15.79
CA ASN A 50 -31.75 -6.59 17.10
C ASN A 50 -30.96 -7.31 18.20
N ASP A 51 -30.40 -8.48 17.92
CA ASP A 51 -29.78 -9.34 18.91
C ASP A 51 -28.28 -9.07 19.10
N THR A 52 -27.62 -8.50 18.12
CA THR A 52 -26.17 -8.30 18.15
C THR A 52 -25.77 -6.83 18.01
N ILE A 53 -26.22 -6.15 16.95
CA ILE A 53 -25.75 -4.80 16.64
C ILE A 53 -26.33 -3.78 17.60
N ARG A 54 -27.66 -3.78 17.78
CA ARG A 54 -28.35 -2.83 18.63
C ARG A 54 -27.89 -2.88 20.11
N PRO A 55 -27.75 -4.04 20.75
CA PRO A 55 -27.24 -4.14 22.11
C PRO A 55 -25.78 -3.64 22.28
N ALA A 56 -24.99 -3.75 21.24
CA ALA A 56 -23.59 -3.28 21.27
C ALA A 56 -23.47 -1.75 21.04
N VAL A 57 -24.36 -1.16 20.24
CA VAL A 57 -24.24 0.25 19.81
C VAL A 57 -25.11 1.18 20.68
N VAL A 58 -26.32 0.80 21.02
CA VAL A 58 -27.26 1.66 21.81
C VAL A 58 -26.62 2.18 23.11
N PRO A 59 -25.92 1.37 23.91
CA PRO A 59 -25.29 1.86 25.14
C PRO A 59 -24.24 2.96 24.98
N VAL A 60 -23.69 3.12 23.76
CA VAL A 60 -22.64 4.11 23.49
C VAL A 60 -23.12 5.29 22.65
N VAL A 61 -24.40 5.35 22.29
CA VAL A 61 -24.96 6.44 21.47
C VAL A 61 -24.79 7.79 22.17
N ASP A 62 -25.06 7.88 23.47
CA ASP A 62 -24.92 9.14 24.21
C ASP A 62 -23.46 9.61 24.22
N GLN A 63 -22.50 8.69 24.32
CA GLN A 63 -21.08 9.00 24.22
C GLN A 63 -20.69 9.52 22.83
N LEU A 64 -21.29 8.97 21.75
CA LEU A 64 -21.11 9.46 20.39
C LEU A 64 -21.67 10.87 20.23
N ILE A 65 -22.89 11.11 20.74
CA ILE A 65 -23.55 12.42 20.70
C ILE A 65 -22.72 13.45 21.47
N ASP A 66 -22.30 13.14 22.70
CA ASP A 66 -21.44 14.02 23.49
C ASP A 66 -20.13 14.30 22.77
N GLY A 67 -19.49 13.28 22.23
CA GLY A 67 -18.25 13.42 21.48
C GLY A 67 -18.37 14.30 20.22
N LEU A 68 -19.54 14.36 19.61
CA LEU A 68 -19.82 15.24 18.45
C LEU A 68 -20.23 16.65 18.85
N LEU A 69 -20.99 16.80 19.94
CA LEU A 69 -21.59 18.09 20.32
C LEU A 69 -20.75 18.86 21.32
N ARG A 70 -20.01 18.18 22.19
CA ARG A 70 -19.13 18.82 23.17
C ARG A 70 -18.07 19.69 22.45
N PRO A 71 -17.87 20.95 22.87
CA PRO A 71 -16.84 21.79 22.30
C PRO A 71 -15.45 21.13 22.34
N LEU A 72 -14.63 21.41 21.36
CA LEU A 72 -13.24 20.95 21.34
C LEU A 72 -12.46 21.61 22.47
N THR A 73 -11.66 20.81 23.20
CA THR A 73 -10.68 21.32 24.18
C THR A 73 -9.53 22.02 23.46
N GLU A 74 -8.72 22.80 24.18
CA GLU A 74 -7.56 23.46 23.57
C GLU A 74 -6.53 22.45 23.02
N GLU A 75 -6.38 21.28 23.67
CA GLU A 75 -5.54 20.18 23.18
C GLU A 75 -6.12 19.59 21.88
N GLU A 76 -7.43 19.41 21.79
CA GLU A 76 -8.10 18.90 20.59
C GLU A 76 -8.08 19.90 19.43
N LYS A 77 -7.93 21.19 19.73
CA LYS A 77 -7.79 22.26 18.72
C LYS A 77 -6.34 22.44 18.28
N ALA A 78 -5.39 22.05 19.10
CA ALA A 78 -3.99 22.16 18.78
C ALA A 78 -3.70 21.42 17.46
N THR A 79 -3.28 22.16 16.46
CA THR A 79 -2.76 21.56 15.25
C THR A 79 -1.41 20.95 15.63
N PRO A 80 -1.20 19.64 15.47
CA PRO A 80 0.13 19.09 15.72
C PRO A 80 1.14 19.86 14.89
N GLU A 81 2.24 20.32 15.50
CA GLU A 81 3.39 20.77 14.74
C GLU A 81 3.84 19.56 13.89
N VAL A 82 3.44 19.57 12.63
CA VAL A 82 4.05 18.70 11.62
C VAL A 82 5.47 19.20 11.53
N ALA A 83 6.39 18.48 12.14
CA ALA A 83 7.79 18.86 12.16
C ALA A 83 8.21 19.23 10.73
N ALA A 84 8.68 20.46 10.54
CA ALA A 84 9.11 20.99 9.25
C ALA A 84 10.15 20.09 8.54
N ASN A 85 10.74 19.18 9.30
CA ASN A 85 11.72 18.18 8.87
C ASN A 85 11.13 16.91 8.21
N GLN A 86 9.82 16.76 8.08
CA GLN A 86 9.21 15.56 7.49
C GLN A 86 9.62 15.35 6.02
N TYR A 87 10.19 16.36 5.39
CA TYR A 87 10.67 16.32 4.00
C TYR A 87 12.17 16.62 3.86
N ALA A 88 12.90 16.76 4.98
CA ALA A 88 14.34 16.97 4.94
C ALA A 88 15.03 15.70 4.39
N ARG A 89 15.97 15.90 3.46
CA ARG A 89 16.84 14.82 3.01
C ARG A 89 17.78 14.47 4.16
N GLU A 90 17.85 13.19 4.49
CA GLU A 90 18.83 12.67 5.42
C GLU A 90 20.00 12.10 4.64
N THR A 91 21.22 12.47 5.04
CA THR A 91 22.45 11.91 4.48
C THR A 91 23.08 11.02 5.54
N PHE A 92 23.35 9.78 5.18
CA PHE A 92 24.06 8.83 6.01
C PHE A 92 25.27 8.30 5.28
N THR A 93 26.42 8.23 5.94
CA THR A 93 27.66 7.71 5.38
C THR A 93 28.16 6.55 6.25
N GLY A 94 28.44 5.43 5.63
CA GLY A 94 28.89 4.21 6.30
C GLY A 94 29.20 3.10 5.31
N THR A 95 29.59 1.96 5.84
CA THR A 95 29.70 0.71 5.07
C THR A 95 28.32 0.26 4.59
N LEU A 96 28.26 -0.69 3.68
CA LEU A 96 27.00 -1.24 3.18
C LEU A 96 26.12 -1.82 4.32
N ASP A 97 26.74 -2.50 5.28
CA ASP A 97 26.04 -3.09 6.41
C ASP A 97 25.47 -2.00 7.34
N GLU A 98 26.25 -0.94 7.62
CA GLU A 98 25.78 0.18 8.43
C GLU A 98 24.64 0.95 7.76
N VAL A 99 24.69 1.12 6.43
CA VAL A 99 23.60 1.74 5.66
C VAL A 99 22.34 0.87 5.74
N ASN A 100 22.47 -0.44 5.54
CA ASN A 100 21.32 -1.35 5.63
C ASN A 100 20.71 -1.37 7.03
N ASP A 101 21.54 -1.39 8.08
CA ASP A 101 21.09 -1.35 9.47
C ASP A 101 20.42 0.00 9.80
N HIS A 102 20.96 1.12 9.33
CA HIS A 102 20.35 2.44 9.46
C HIS A 102 18.95 2.48 8.84
N PHE A 103 18.79 2.04 7.57
CA PHE A 103 17.50 2.01 6.89
C PHE A 103 16.50 1.09 7.60
N TYR A 104 16.97 -0.05 8.12
CA TYR A 104 16.13 -0.97 8.90
C TYR A 104 15.61 -0.32 10.18
N ARG A 105 16.50 0.30 10.99
CA ARG A 105 16.11 0.99 12.24
C ARG A 105 15.17 2.17 11.99
N ARG A 106 15.27 2.82 10.85
CA ARG A 106 14.35 3.89 10.44
C ARG A 106 13.01 3.37 9.92
N GLY A 107 12.87 2.06 9.73
CA GLY A 107 11.68 1.46 9.14
C GLY A 107 11.48 1.82 7.68
N TRP A 108 12.58 2.07 6.93
CA TRP A 108 12.55 2.42 5.52
C TRP A 108 12.76 1.23 4.58
N ASN A 109 13.12 0.08 5.10
CA ASN A 109 13.18 -1.16 4.35
C ASN A 109 12.24 -2.22 4.94
N ASN A 110 11.99 -3.28 4.17
CA ASN A 110 11.09 -4.37 4.50
C ASN A 110 11.80 -5.60 5.11
N GLY A 111 12.93 -5.40 5.77
CA GLY A 111 13.72 -6.46 6.43
C GLY A 111 14.76 -7.14 5.53
N LEU A 112 14.76 -6.86 4.23
CA LEU A 112 15.77 -7.37 3.30
C LEU A 112 16.80 -6.28 2.99
N PRO A 113 18.06 -6.63 2.71
CA PRO A 113 19.08 -5.68 2.28
C PRO A 113 18.61 -4.85 1.08
N ILE A 114 19.03 -3.60 1.03
CA ILE A 114 18.73 -2.67 -0.06
C ILE A 114 19.97 -2.33 -0.86
N VAL A 115 19.77 -1.88 -2.09
CA VAL A 115 20.78 -1.11 -2.81
C VAL A 115 20.70 0.34 -2.29
N PRO A 116 21.80 0.92 -1.76
CA PRO A 116 21.78 2.29 -1.25
C PRO A 116 21.33 3.29 -2.32
N PRO A 117 20.32 4.12 -2.06
CA PRO A 117 19.83 5.11 -3.03
C PRO A 117 20.73 6.36 -3.00
N THR A 118 21.96 6.22 -3.47
CA THR A 118 22.88 7.36 -3.61
C THR A 118 22.34 8.35 -4.64
N ALA A 119 22.86 9.58 -4.61
CA ALA A 119 22.46 10.61 -5.57
C ALA A 119 22.69 10.16 -7.03
N GLU A 120 23.81 9.47 -7.28
CA GLU A 120 24.19 8.95 -8.58
C GLU A 120 23.24 7.83 -9.03
N ALA A 121 22.96 6.85 -8.17
CA ALA A 121 22.05 5.75 -8.47
C ALA A 121 20.63 6.24 -8.74
N VAL A 122 20.17 7.24 -7.99
CA VAL A 122 18.85 7.85 -8.23
C VAL A 122 18.86 8.66 -9.54
N ALA A 123 19.93 9.39 -9.84
CA ALA A 123 20.05 10.11 -11.11
C ALA A 123 20.06 9.15 -12.31
N GLU A 124 20.74 8.01 -12.21
CA GLU A 124 20.70 6.95 -13.21
C GLU A 124 19.29 6.39 -13.36
N MET A 125 18.61 6.06 -12.26
CA MET A 125 17.24 5.55 -12.29
C MET A 125 16.27 6.51 -12.99
N LEU A 126 16.44 7.82 -12.79
CA LEU A 126 15.60 8.85 -13.39
C LEU A 126 15.74 8.94 -14.93
N THR A 127 16.80 8.39 -15.51
CA THR A 127 16.93 8.32 -16.97
C THR A 127 15.88 7.42 -17.64
N GLY A 128 15.17 6.60 -16.85
CA GLY A 128 14.11 5.72 -17.34
C GLY A 128 12.79 6.42 -17.64
N THR A 129 12.70 7.74 -17.52
CA THR A 129 11.45 8.49 -17.78
C THR A 129 11.75 9.93 -18.19
N ASP A 130 10.84 10.51 -18.98
CA ASP A 130 10.88 11.94 -19.35
C ASP A 130 10.15 12.83 -18.33
N TYR A 131 9.50 12.28 -17.32
CA TYR A 131 8.85 13.06 -16.28
C TYR A 131 9.87 13.82 -15.43
N PRO A 132 9.63 15.10 -15.09
CA PRO A 132 10.45 15.82 -14.13
C PRO A 132 10.54 15.09 -12.78
N ARG A 133 11.70 15.17 -12.12
CA ARG A 133 11.95 14.46 -10.86
C ARG A 133 10.97 14.84 -9.73
N ASP A 134 10.47 16.06 -9.74
CA ASP A 134 9.54 16.63 -8.77
C ASP A 134 8.07 16.47 -9.17
N TYR A 135 7.79 15.93 -10.36
CA TYR A 135 6.44 15.66 -10.81
C TYR A 135 5.74 14.70 -9.83
N VAL A 136 4.62 15.13 -9.29
CA VAL A 136 3.79 14.32 -8.38
C VAL A 136 2.90 13.39 -9.20
N VAL A 137 3.23 12.10 -9.18
CA VAL A 137 2.47 11.05 -9.90
C VAL A 137 1.12 10.82 -9.22
N ALA A 138 1.11 10.76 -7.88
CA ALA A 138 -0.08 10.53 -7.07
C ALA A 138 0.16 10.97 -5.61
N GLU A 139 -0.94 11.17 -4.86
CA GLU A 139 -0.92 11.24 -3.40
C GLU A 139 -1.44 9.92 -2.84
N LEU A 140 -0.58 9.17 -2.17
CA LEU A 140 -0.88 7.81 -1.75
C LEU A 140 -1.46 7.77 -0.32
N PRO A 141 -2.73 7.37 -0.15
CA PRO A 141 -3.29 7.13 1.17
C PRO A 141 -2.64 5.86 1.81
N PRO A 142 -2.65 5.71 3.16
CA PRO A 142 -3.42 6.50 4.13
C PRO A 142 -2.79 7.84 4.53
N MET A 143 -1.46 7.99 4.40
CA MET A 143 -0.78 9.21 4.87
C MET A 143 -0.77 10.36 3.83
N LEU A 144 -1.35 10.14 2.65
CA LEU A 144 -1.37 11.09 1.53
C LEU A 144 0.03 11.57 1.12
N GLY A 145 1.01 10.69 1.23
CA GLY A 145 2.38 10.98 0.81
C GLY A 145 2.46 11.27 -0.68
N LYS A 146 3.09 12.37 -1.05
CA LYS A 146 3.30 12.75 -2.46
C LYS A 146 4.33 11.81 -3.09
N ALA A 147 3.86 10.95 -3.99
CA ALA A 147 4.68 10.08 -4.81
C ALA A 147 5.28 10.89 -5.97
N THR A 148 6.38 11.59 -5.72
CA THR A 148 7.14 12.22 -6.80
C THR A 148 7.93 11.17 -7.57
N VAL A 149 8.26 11.46 -8.83
CA VAL A 149 9.09 10.59 -9.66
C VAL A 149 10.40 10.26 -8.97
N GLU A 150 11.03 11.23 -8.29
CA GLU A 150 12.24 11.00 -7.49
C GLU A 150 12.03 10.01 -6.34
N LYS A 151 10.94 10.13 -5.59
CA LYS A 151 10.65 9.20 -4.48
C LYS A 151 10.36 7.78 -4.98
N ILE A 152 9.70 7.66 -6.14
CA ILE A 152 9.50 6.38 -6.80
C ILE A 152 10.87 5.80 -7.20
N ALA A 153 11.75 6.62 -7.82
CA ALA A 153 13.08 6.22 -8.22
C ALA A 153 13.96 5.78 -7.03
N VAL A 154 13.89 6.47 -5.89
CA VAL A 154 14.58 6.08 -4.64
C VAL A 154 14.17 4.66 -4.21
N ASN A 155 12.87 4.37 -4.16
CA ASN A 155 12.38 3.04 -3.77
C ASN A 155 12.71 1.97 -4.85
N ALA A 156 12.73 2.36 -6.12
CA ALA A 156 13.16 1.50 -7.22
C ALA A 156 14.64 1.10 -7.09
N VAL A 157 15.53 2.05 -6.80
CA VAL A 157 16.95 1.77 -6.52
C VAL A 157 17.08 0.83 -5.32
N MET A 158 16.39 1.13 -4.21
CA MET A 158 16.44 0.30 -3.01
C MET A 158 16.02 -1.16 -3.29
N ALA A 159 15.08 -1.37 -4.20
CA ALA A 159 14.61 -2.69 -4.62
C ALA A 159 15.52 -3.38 -5.64
N GLY A 160 16.52 -2.69 -6.20
CA GLY A 160 17.42 -3.20 -7.23
C GLY A 160 16.84 -3.17 -8.65
N CYS A 161 15.87 -2.28 -8.91
CA CYS A 161 15.33 -2.05 -10.25
C CYS A 161 16.38 -1.49 -11.23
N LEU A 162 16.10 -1.66 -12.52
CA LEU A 162 16.82 -0.96 -13.60
C LEU A 162 16.00 0.26 -14.05
N PRO A 163 16.62 1.28 -14.67
CA PRO A 163 15.91 2.44 -15.21
C PRO A 163 14.74 2.07 -16.13
N THR A 164 14.89 1.01 -16.93
CA THR A 164 13.85 0.52 -17.84
C THR A 164 12.57 0.03 -17.15
N TYR A 165 12.61 -0.21 -15.83
CA TYR A 165 11.41 -0.60 -15.06
C TYR A 165 10.63 0.60 -14.51
N LEU A 166 11.23 1.80 -14.53
CA LEU A 166 10.62 3.00 -13.96
C LEU A 166 9.26 3.37 -14.58
N PRO A 167 9.05 3.26 -15.92
CA PRO A 167 7.75 3.49 -16.52
C PRO A 167 6.64 2.59 -15.95
N VAL A 168 6.96 1.32 -15.71
CA VAL A 168 6.02 0.34 -15.10
C VAL A 168 5.66 0.77 -13.67
N LEU A 169 6.65 1.19 -12.88
CA LEU A 169 6.41 1.66 -11.51
C LEU A 169 5.56 2.93 -11.48
N ILE A 170 5.80 3.87 -12.39
CA ILE A 170 5.00 5.09 -12.50
C ILE A 170 3.56 4.75 -12.88
N ALA A 171 3.34 3.85 -13.84
CA ALA A 171 2.00 3.39 -14.23
C ALA A 171 1.28 2.71 -13.06
N ALA A 172 1.98 1.81 -12.34
CA ALA A 172 1.42 1.15 -11.17
C ALA A 172 1.03 2.16 -10.06
N VAL A 173 1.89 3.14 -9.76
CA VAL A 173 1.60 4.18 -8.76
C VAL A 173 0.39 5.03 -9.14
N LYS A 174 0.21 5.35 -10.43
CA LYS A 174 -1.02 6.00 -10.92
C LYS A 174 -2.25 5.13 -10.67
N GLY A 175 -2.17 3.84 -10.96
CA GLY A 175 -3.26 2.90 -10.74
C GLY A 175 -3.61 2.71 -9.26
N MET A 176 -2.65 2.85 -8.33
CA MET A 176 -2.88 2.69 -6.89
C MET A 176 -3.93 3.66 -6.30
N VAL A 177 -4.14 4.80 -6.92
CA VAL A 177 -5.11 5.81 -6.47
C VAL A 177 -6.44 5.75 -7.21
N ASP A 178 -6.61 4.81 -8.12
CA ASP A 178 -7.90 4.56 -8.73
C ASP A 178 -8.91 4.18 -7.64
N PRO A 179 -10.11 4.79 -7.60
CA PRO A 179 -11.13 4.49 -6.60
C PRO A 179 -11.52 3.01 -6.53
N VAL A 180 -11.47 2.27 -7.63
CA VAL A 180 -11.74 0.82 -7.69
C VAL A 180 -10.72 0.02 -6.88
N ILE A 181 -9.48 0.48 -6.82
CA ILE A 181 -8.39 -0.19 -6.07
C ILE A 181 -8.61 -0.08 -4.55
N HIS A 182 -9.27 0.96 -4.06
CA HIS A 182 -9.55 1.15 -2.63
C HIS A 182 -8.33 0.90 -1.72
N LEU A 183 -7.19 1.52 -2.04
CA LEU A 183 -5.87 1.25 -1.44
C LEU A 183 -5.89 1.18 0.10
N VAL A 184 -6.60 2.09 0.77
CA VAL A 184 -6.71 2.11 2.24
C VAL A 184 -7.37 0.84 2.78
N GLY A 185 -8.44 0.38 2.14
CA GLY A 185 -9.15 -0.83 2.56
C GLY A 185 -8.27 -2.07 2.49
N TRP A 186 -7.38 -2.15 1.50
CA TRP A 186 -6.49 -3.29 1.33
C TRP A 186 -5.22 -3.21 2.19
N THR A 187 -4.67 -2.01 2.38
CA THR A 187 -3.40 -1.84 3.09
C THR A 187 -3.56 -1.70 4.60
N CYS A 188 -4.70 -1.17 5.07
CA CYS A 188 -4.94 -0.91 6.50
C CYS A 188 -5.93 -1.91 7.14
N SER A 189 -6.28 -2.97 6.43
CA SER A 189 -7.21 -4.01 6.91
C SER A 189 -6.57 -4.89 7.98
N VAL A 190 -7.41 -5.51 8.81
CA VAL A 190 -6.99 -6.59 9.73
C VAL A 190 -6.74 -7.91 8.99
N ALA A 191 -7.27 -8.06 7.76
CA ALA A 191 -6.97 -9.17 6.88
C ALA A 191 -5.64 -8.93 6.16
N GLY A 192 -4.89 -10.00 5.92
CA GLY A 192 -3.66 -9.94 5.15
C GLY A 192 -3.97 -9.91 3.65
N PHE A 193 -3.71 -8.78 3.00
CA PHE A 193 -3.80 -8.65 1.55
C PHE A 193 -2.42 -8.40 0.94
N ALA A 194 -2.22 -8.88 -0.28
CA ALA A 194 -0.99 -8.65 -1.03
C ALA A 194 -1.30 -8.03 -2.40
N PRO A 195 -0.52 -7.03 -2.84
CA PRO A 195 -0.65 -6.47 -4.17
C PRO A 195 -0.18 -7.48 -5.22
N ILE A 196 -0.95 -7.58 -6.29
CA ILE A 196 -0.60 -8.31 -7.51
C ILE A 196 -0.50 -7.30 -8.63
N THR A 197 0.60 -7.36 -9.36
CA THR A 197 0.86 -6.52 -10.52
C THR A 197 1.03 -7.41 -11.74
N MET A 198 0.11 -7.34 -12.68
CA MET A 198 0.21 -8.01 -13.98
C MET A 198 0.59 -6.99 -15.04
N ILE A 199 1.52 -7.36 -15.92
CA ILE A 199 2.03 -6.49 -16.97
C ILE A 199 1.69 -7.11 -18.33
N ASN A 200 1.17 -6.30 -19.22
CA ASN A 200 0.80 -6.65 -20.57
C ASN A 200 1.58 -5.85 -21.60
N GLY A 201 1.58 -6.34 -22.83
CA GLY A 201 2.14 -5.67 -24.00
C GLY A 201 3.66 -5.83 -24.15
N PRO A 202 4.26 -5.08 -25.09
CA PRO A 202 5.67 -5.24 -25.48
C PRO A 202 6.67 -5.06 -24.36
N ILE A 203 6.40 -4.16 -23.40
CA ILE A 203 7.30 -3.88 -22.26
C ILE A 203 7.72 -5.14 -21.50
N ARG A 204 6.88 -6.20 -21.48
CA ARG A 204 7.21 -7.48 -20.84
C ARG A 204 8.51 -8.07 -21.40
N ARG A 205 8.67 -8.02 -22.73
CA ARG A 205 9.86 -8.54 -23.43
C ARG A 205 11.03 -7.59 -23.30
N ASP A 206 10.78 -6.29 -23.41
CA ASP A 206 11.81 -5.26 -23.34
C ASP A 206 12.57 -5.28 -22.01
N ILE A 207 11.87 -5.56 -20.90
CA ILE A 207 12.48 -5.66 -19.57
C ILE A 207 12.84 -7.10 -19.15
N GLY A 208 12.56 -8.08 -19.99
CA GLY A 208 12.84 -9.50 -19.71
C GLY A 208 11.98 -10.09 -18.57
N LEU A 209 10.71 -9.67 -18.49
CA LEU A 209 9.76 -10.16 -17.49
C LEU A 209 9.42 -11.63 -17.73
N ASN A 210 9.37 -12.44 -16.65
CA ASN A 210 8.90 -13.81 -16.75
C ASN A 210 7.37 -13.84 -16.85
N CYS A 211 6.87 -14.42 -17.93
CA CYS A 211 5.44 -14.60 -18.22
C CYS A 211 5.01 -16.09 -18.22
N GLY A 212 5.96 -17.01 -18.09
CA GLY A 212 5.74 -18.45 -18.22
C GLY A 212 5.90 -19.22 -16.90
N ASN A 213 6.53 -20.37 -16.97
CA ASN A 213 6.72 -21.22 -15.81
C ASN A 213 7.40 -20.49 -14.65
N ASN A 214 6.95 -20.75 -13.42
CA ASN A 214 7.46 -20.11 -12.20
C ASN A 214 7.32 -18.58 -12.15
N LEU A 215 6.39 -17.99 -12.89
CA LEU A 215 6.21 -16.53 -12.98
C LEU A 215 5.97 -15.84 -11.61
N LEU A 216 5.40 -16.56 -10.63
CA LEU A 216 5.15 -16.05 -9.28
C LEU A 216 6.28 -16.36 -8.28
N SER A 217 7.36 -17.00 -8.68
CA SER A 217 8.40 -17.49 -7.77
C SER A 217 9.46 -16.45 -7.39
N GLY A 218 9.51 -15.29 -8.05
CA GLY A 218 10.48 -14.24 -7.76
C GLY A 218 11.92 -14.52 -8.19
N TYR A 219 12.21 -15.59 -8.92
CA TYR A 219 13.56 -15.89 -9.44
C TYR A 219 13.99 -14.99 -10.62
N ASN A 220 13.06 -14.29 -11.23
CA ASN A 220 13.35 -13.36 -12.31
C ASN A 220 13.53 -11.94 -11.75
N LYS A 221 14.60 -11.25 -12.15
CA LYS A 221 14.96 -9.94 -11.60
C LYS A 221 13.86 -8.88 -11.75
N PRO A 222 13.27 -8.64 -12.95
CA PRO A 222 12.21 -7.64 -13.07
C PRO A 222 10.96 -8.01 -12.25
N ASN A 223 10.53 -9.29 -12.24
CA ASN A 223 9.40 -9.72 -11.43
C ASN A 223 9.62 -9.40 -9.93
N ALA A 224 10.78 -9.78 -9.39
CA ALA A 224 11.10 -9.57 -7.98
C ALA A 224 11.31 -8.09 -7.64
N ALA A 225 12.09 -7.36 -8.46
CA ALA A 225 12.47 -5.99 -8.17
C ALA A 225 11.28 -5.01 -8.29
N ILE A 226 10.45 -5.14 -9.33
CA ILE A 226 9.25 -4.30 -9.51
C ILE A 226 8.27 -4.54 -8.36
N ALA A 227 8.00 -5.82 -8.04
CA ALA A 227 7.13 -6.19 -6.94
C ALA A 227 7.61 -5.58 -5.61
N ARG A 228 8.90 -5.74 -5.29
CA ARG A 228 9.51 -5.19 -4.07
C ARG A 228 9.49 -3.66 -4.05
N ALA A 229 9.75 -3.01 -5.19
CA ALA A 229 9.68 -1.54 -5.28
C ALA A 229 8.28 -1.02 -4.93
N LEU A 230 7.21 -1.66 -5.42
CA LEU A 230 5.84 -1.28 -5.09
C LEU A 230 5.52 -1.51 -3.61
N ALA A 231 6.03 -2.59 -3.01
CA ALA A 231 5.91 -2.81 -1.57
C ALA A 231 6.62 -1.72 -0.75
N LEU A 232 7.84 -1.33 -1.13
CA LEU A 232 8.58 -0.23 -0.50
C LEU A 232 7.89 1.13 -0.70
N ILE A 233 7.33 1.40 -1.88
CA ILE A 233 6.54 2.60 -2.17
C ILE A 233 5.31 2.67 -1.26
N THR A 234 4.58 1.56 -1.12
CA THR A 234 3.43 1.46 -0.21
C THR A 234 3.83 1.73 1.24
N MET A 235 4.98 1.23 1.68
CA MET A 235 5.47 1.45 3.04
C MET A 235 6.00 2.88 3.23
N ASN A 236 6.85 3.38 2.34
CA ASN A 236 7.62 4.60 2.52
C ASN A 236 6.89 5.87 2.07
N ILE A 237 6.01 5.79 1.07
CA ILE A 237 5.31 6.94 0.51
C ILE A 237 3.85 6.95 0.96
N SER A 238 3.15 5.83 0.84
CA SER A 238 1.78 5.69 1.35
C SER A 238 1.75 5.71 2.89
N GLY A 239 2.84 5.30 3.55
CA GLY A 239 2.96 5.25 5.00
C GLY A 239 2.26 4.04 5.61
N CYS A 240 1.94 3.02 4.81
CA CYS A 240 1.32 1.79 5.31
C CYS A 240 2.39 0.88 5.91
N ARG A 241 2.69 1.10 7.19
CA ARG A 241 3.75 0.38 7.92
C ARG A 241 3.15 -0.73 8.78
N PRO A 242 3.80 -1.90 8.83
CA PRO A 242 3.37 -2.99 9.69
C PRO A 242 3.20 -2.54 11.14
N THR A 243 2.15 -3.01 11.78
CA THR A 243 1.79 -2.73 13.19
C THR A 243 1.40 -1.28 13.52
N LEU A 244 1.45 -0.38 12.57
CA LEU A 244 1.01 1.01 12.71
C LEU A 244 -0.27 1.26 11.89
N GLU A 245 -0.14 1.41 10.59
CA GLU A 245 -1.26 1.60 9.67
C GLU A 245 -1.78 0.25 9.11
N ASP A 246 -0.89 -0.71 8.92
CA ASP A 246 -1.23 -2.08 8.54
C ASP A 246 -1.53 -2.92 9.78
N ASN A 247 -2.80 -3.27 9.93
CA ASN A 247 -3.32 -3.99 11.10
C ASN A 247 -3.54 -5.48 10.85
N ALA A 248 -2.99 -6.04 9.77
CA ALA A 248 -3.15 -7.45 9.43
C ALA A 248 -2.65 -8.36 10.57
N TYR A 249 -3.49 -9.28 11.02
CA TYR A 249 -3.16 -10.17 12.16
C TYR A 249 -1.99 -11.09 11.86
N THR A 250 -2.02 -11.75 10.72
CA THR A 250 -0.96 -12.69 10.29
C THR A 250 -0.13 -12.14 9.15
N GLY A 251 -0.59 -11.06 8.50
CA GLY A 251 -0.02 -10.60 7.25
C GLY A 251 -0.32 -11.55 6.09
N HIS A 252 0.48 -11.43 5.03
CA HIS A 252 0.39 -12.27 3.84
C HIS A 252 1.80 -12.49 3.31
N GLU A 253 2.15 -13.73 2.91
CA GLU A 253 3.49 -14.08 2.44
C GLU A 253 3.92 -13.29 1.19
N ALA A 254 2.97 -12.87 0.36
CA ALA A 254 3.23 -12.05 -0.82
C ALA A 254 3.28 -10.53 -0.55
N ARG A 255 3.40 -10.11 0.71
CA ARG A 255 3.56 -8.66 1.06
C ARG A 255 4.84 -8.05 0.51
N PHE A 256 5.83 -8.86 0.16
CA PHE A 256 6.98 -8.41 -0.61
C PHE A 256 6.63 -8.00 -2.06
N GLY A 257 5.38 -8.24 -2.46
CA GLY A 257 4.82 -7.96 -3.76
C GLY A 257 4.87 -9.18 -4.68
N VAL A 258 3.97 -9.18 -5.67
CA VAL A 258 3.92 -10.13 -6.77
C VAL A 258 3.81 -9.35 -8.07
N CYS A 259 4.72 -9.59 -9.00
CA CYS A 259 4.71 -9.00 -10.33
C CYS A 259 5.01 -10.09 -11.36
N PHE A 260 4.25 -10.11 -12.43
CA PHE A 260 4.43 -11.05 -13.54
C PHE A 260 3.86 -10.48 -14.83
N GLY A 261 4.25 -11.05 -15.97
CA GLY A 261 3.61 -10.76 -17.26
C GLY A 261 2.56 -11.80 -17.58
N GLU A 262 1.53 -11.40 -18.32
CA GLU A 262 0.61 -12.35 -18.96
C GLU A 262 1.35 -13.12 -20.05
N ASP A 263 1.11 -14.42 -20.17
CA ASP A 263 1.63 -15.27 -21.26
C ASP A 263 0.77 -15.10 -22.51
N GLU A 264 0.86 -13.92 -23.12
CA GLU A 264 0.02 -13.53 -24.27
C GLU A 264 0.27 -14.41 -25.50
N GLU A 265 1.47 -14.97 -25.62
CA GLU A 265 1.89 -15.76 -26.78
C GLU A 265 1.28 -17.17 -26.79
N ASN A 266 1.05 -17.73 -25.60
CA ASN A 266 0.51 -19.10 -25.47
C ASN A 266 -0.93 -19.11 -24.96
N SER A 267 -1.48 -17.94 -24.59
CA SER A 267 -2.87 -17.81 -24.16
C SER A 267 -3.84 -18.07 -25.31
N PRO A 268 -4.92 -18.85 -25.12
CA PRO A 268 -5.98 -18.98 -26.11
C PRO A 268 -6.90 -17.76 -26.14
N TRP A 269 -6.80 -16.85 -25.21
CA TRP A 269 -7.56 -15.61 -25.12
C TRP A 269 -6.74 -14.43 -25.64
N LYS A 270 -7.43 -13.36 -26.02
CA LYS A 270 -6.76 -12.08 -26.29
C LYS A 270 -6.09 -11.55 -25.04
N PRO A 271 -5.00 -10.77 -25.18
CA PRO A 271 -4.35 -10.13 -24.04
C PRO A 271 -5.34 -9.33 -23.18
N PHE A 272 -5.26 -9.51 -21.87
CA PHE A 272 -6.26 -9.00 -20.93
C PHE A 272 -6.49 -7.48 -21.03
N HIS A 273 -5.43 -6.70 -21.29
CA HIS A 273 -5.55 -5.23 -21.41
C HIS A 273 -6.42 -4.80 -22.60
N THR A 274 -6.60 -5.66 -23.60
CA THR A 274 -7.44 -5.34 -24.77
C THR A 274 -8.95 -5.31 -24.44
N GLU A 275 -9.36 -5.98 -23.35
CA GLU A 275 -10.74 -5.93 -22.87
C GLU A 275 -11.11 -4.52 -22.35
N PHE A 276 -10.10 -3.71 -22.03
CA PHE A 276 -10.27 -2.33 -21.56
C PHE A 276 -10.06 -1.28 -22.66
N GLY A 277 -10.07 -1.71 -23.93
CA GLY A 277 -10.01 -0.82 -25.08
C GLY A 277 -8.59 -0.39 -25.49
N LEU A 278 -7.56 -1.02 -24.94
CA LEU A 278 -6.18 -0.84 -25.36
C LEU A 278 -5.86 -1.72 -26.58
N ASP A 279 -4.89 -1.30 -27.41
CA ASP A 279 -4.38 -2.10 -28.52
C ASP A 279 -3.39 -3.16 -27.99
N GLU A 280 -3.24 -4.29 -28.67
CA GLU A 280 -2.25 -5.34 -28.36
C GLU A 280 -0.80 -4.81 -28.32
N LYS A 281 -0.54 -3.68 -28.99
CA LYS A 281 0.76 -3.00 -29.01
C LYS A 281 0.98 -2.08 -27.81
N ASP A 282 -0.07 -1.79 -27.06
CA ASP A 282 0.04 -0.95 -25.88
C ASP A 282 0.62 -1.77 -24.72
N SER A 283 1.44 -1.13 -23.90
CA SER A 283 1.89 -1.73 -22.65
C SER A 283 1.02 -1.25 -21.50
N ALA A 284 0.55 -2.17 -20.68
CA ALA A 284 -0.36 -1.89 -19.59
C ALA A 284 0.06 -2.54 -18.27
N VAL A 285 -0.34 -1.92 -17.17
CA VAL A 285 -0.18 -2.45 -15.81
C VAL A 285 -1.57 -2.63 -15.21
N THR A 286 -1.87 -3.86 -14.82
CA THR A 286 -3.09 -4.20 -14.07
C THR A 286 -2.73 -4.44 -12.62
N LEU A 287 -3.45 -3.78 -11.72
CA LEU A 287 -3.32 -3.96 -10.26
C LEU A 287 -4.50 -4.75 -9.72
N ALA A 288 -4.21 -5.69 -8.86
CA ALA A 288 -5.20 -6.45 -8.09
C ALA A 288 -4.68 -6.70 -6.68
N TRP A 289 -5.57 -7.16 -5.80
CA TRP A 289 -5.23 -7.57 -4.45
C TRP A 289 -5.65 -9.01 -4.23
N SER A 290 -4.78 -9.79 -3.60
CA SER A 290 -5.07 -11.17 -3.25
C SER A 290 -5.13 -11.33 -1.74
N HIS A 291 -6.16 -12.03 -1.29
CA HIS A 291 -6.25 -12.50 0.09
C HIS A 291 -5.69 -13.92 0.23
N HIS A 292 -5.90 -14.76 -0.79
CA HIS A 292 -5.45 -16.14 -0.85
C HIS A 292 -5.01 -16.53 -2.26
N ARG A 293 -4.16 -17.55 -2.34
CA ARG A 293 -3.86 -18.25 -3.59
C ARG A 293 -4.46 -19.65 -3.54
N SER A 294 -5.14 -20.03 -4.60
CA SER A 294 -5.63 -21.39 -4.79
C SER A 294 -5.07 -21.95 -6.09
N PHE A 295 -4.54 -23.15 -6.06
CA PHE A 295 -4.22 -23.90 -7.25
C PHE A 295 -5.48 -24.58 -7.75
N VAL A 296 -5.93 -24.23 -8.97
CA VAL A 296 -6.92 -25.02 -9.69
C VAL A 296 -6.15 -25.92 -10.67
N ILE A 297 -6.02 -27.18 -10.28
CA ILE A 297 -5.54 -28.19 -11.22
C ILE A 297 -6.75 -28.57 -12.06
N GLY A 298 -6.68 -28.32 -13.37
CA GLY A 298 -7.75 -28.62 -14.29
C GLY A 298 -8.20 -30.07 -14.15
N GLY A 299 -9.43 -30.25 -13.66
CA GLY A 299 -10.11 -31.52 -13.75
C GLY A 299 -10.54 -31.76 -15.20
N LYS A 300 -10.56 -33.05 -15.62
CA LYS A 300 -11.16 -33.48 -16.86
C LYS A 300 -12.66 -33.20 -16.87
#